data_14e316da0dde9a2b43b168a98c62bc13
#
_entry.id   14e316da0dde9a2b43b168a98c62bc13
#
_cell.length_a   1.000
_cell.length_b   1.000
_cell.length_c   1.000
_cell.angle_alpha   90.00
_cell.angle_beta   90.00
_cell.angle_gamma   90.00
#
_symmetry.space_group_name_H-M   'P 1'
#
loop_
_entity.id
_entity.type
_entity.pdbx_description
1 polymer ?
#
loop_
_entity_poly.entity_id
_entity_poly.type
_entity_poly.pdbx_seq_one_letter_code
_entity_poly.pdbx_strand_id
1 'polypeptide(L)'
;MKGVLHLKFLELATVFEKIEATTKRLEMTSLLVDLVKKTPPEEIRKVVYLLQGKLYPDYEGVELGLAEKLLIKAAAEVAGRTERAVEGDYKKTGDLGSTVEKLVQKKAQMTLGKRSLTVNTVYGTFDKIAHASGGGSVEMKIRLLISLLNDASPLEAKYIARMAVGKLRLGVADMTVLDALAVAYGGDKTAREPLERAYNLSSDLGSVAEVAAKEGLEGIRRFKMSVGRPIRPMLCERLPDAASILEKMGGVGAAEYKYDGLRLQVHLSAGKVHLFSRRLENITDQFPDIAQNLRKSIDVKEAIAEGECVAVDQNTGDMLPFQVISQRRGRKYELSRVTEQIPVTAFLFDLLYLNGRDLTLLPYPDRRKQLLGVVKPSEHVSLANQTIVKDPGKLEQLMEEAVAAGCEGLVVKNISEQSTYQAGARGWLWIKYKRSYKSEMQDTFDLVPVGAFAGRGRRAGSYGALLMAAYNAKQDAFETICKLGSGFTDIDLASLPRTLDPYRSAHRTPRVNSLMEADVWFTPSLVLEVAADEITLSPLHTCARGAVRRESGLALRFPRFTGKWRKDKSAEDASTSQEVLEMYKKQLKQIEAEA
;
A
#
# COMPACT_ATOMS: atom_id res chain seq x y z
N MET A 1 46.75 9.72 -2.39
CA MET A 1 45.32 9.55 -2.12
C MET A 1 44.58 9.46 -3.45
N LYS A 2 44.13 8.28 -3.88
CA LYS A 2 43.23 8.17 -5.03
C LYS A 2 41.92 8.85 -4.59
N GLY A 3 41.57 9.96 -5.26
CA GLY A 3 40.31 10.65 -4.96
C GLY A 3 39.12 9.67 -5.03
N VAL A 4 38.27 9.65 -4.02
CA VAL A 4 37.07 8.83 -4.00
C VAL A 4 36.22 9.28 -5.19
N LEU A 5 36.06 8.41 -6.17
CA LEU A 5 35.25 8.69 -7.36
C LEU A 5 33.76 8.65 -6.92
N HIS A 6 33.08 9.80 -6.90
CA HIS A 6 31.67 9.90 -6.59
C HIS A 6 30.85 9.84 -7.86
N LEU A 7 29.72 9.11 -7.83
CA LEU A 7 28.78 9.07 -8.94
C LEU A 7 28.09 10.45 -9.06
N LYS A 8 28.18 11.05 -10.26
CA LYS A 8 27.48 12.31 -10.55
C LYS A 8 25.97 12.07 -10.61
N PHE A 9 25.19 13.00 -10.05
CA PHE A 9 23.74 12.86 -10.07
C PHE A 9 23.17 12.96 -11.50
N LEU A 10 23.85 13.70 -12.40
CA LEU A 10 23.49 13.77 -13.82
C LEU A 10 23.57 12.39 -14.50
N GLU A 11 24.53 11.55 -14.13
CA GLU A 11 24.64 10.19 -14.68
C GLU A 11 23.43 9.35 -14.26
N LEU A 12 23.03 9.43 -12.98
CA LEU A 12 21.82 8.78 -12.46
C LEU A 12 20.56 9.32 -13.14
N ALA A 13 20.41 10.64 -13.26
CA ALA A 13 19.28 11.29 -13.93
C ALA A 13 19.17 10.89 -15.41
N THR A 14 20.31 10.73 -16.11
CA THR A 14 20.36 10.23 -17.48
C THR A 14 19.86 8.79 -17.60
N VAL A 15 20.20 7.94 -16.63
CA VAL A 15 19.65 6.57 -16.59
C VAL A 15 18.17 6.58 -16.32
N PHE A 16 17.67 7.44 -15.43
CA PHE A 16 16.23 7.60 -15.19
C PHE A 16 15.46 8.01 -16.45
N GLU A 17 16.00 8.95 -17.22
CA GLU A 17 15.40 9.37 -18.48
C GLU A 17 15.31 8.24 -19.50
N LYS A 18 16.38 7.46 -19.65
CA LYS A 18 16.39 6.29 -20.53
C LYS A 18 15.40 5.21 -20.08
N ILE A 19 15.29 4.97 -18.77
CA ILE A 19 14.32 4.03 -18.21
C ILE A 19 12.88 4.52 -18.46
N GLU A 20 12.62 5.82 -18.29
CA GLU A 20 11.30 6.41 -18.54
C GLU A 20 10.90 6.30 -20.02
N ALA A 21 11.87 6.32 -20.93
CA ALA A 21 11.64 6.25 -22.38
C ALA A 21 11.34 4.84 -22.89
N THR A 22 11.52 3.79 -22.10
CA THR A 22 11.29 2.40 -22.52
C THR A 22 10.24 1.69 -21.69
N THR A 23 9.48 0.80 -22.33
CA THR A 23 8.55 -0.14 -21.66
C THR A 23 9.13 -1.57 -21.61
N LYS A 24 10.30 -1.79 -22.21
CA LYS A 24 10.92 -3.11 -22.34
C LYS A 24 11.71 -3.46 -21.09
N ARG A 25 11.25 -4.46 -20.35
CA ARG A 25 11.90 -4.89 -19.10
C ARG A 25 13.38 -5.26 -19.27
N LEU A 26 13.74 -5.93 -20.36
CA LEU A 26 15.13 -6.33 -20.62
C LEU A 26 16.05 -5.12 -20.83
N GLU A 27 15.58 -4.08 -21.51
CA GLU A 27 16.30 -2.84 -21.71
C GLU A 27 16.48 -2.08 -20.38
N MET A 28 15.42 -1.98 -19.58
CA MET A 28 15.51 -1.44 -18.21
C MET A 28 16.55 -2.20 -17.37
N THR A 29 16.53 -3.53 -17.41
CA THR A 29 17.51 -4.35 -16.68
C THR A 29 18.93 -4.06 -17.13
N SER A 30 19.20 -3.95 -18.45
CA SER A 30 20.52 -3.63 -18.98
C SER A 30 21.02 -2.26 -18.51
N LEU A 31 20.17 -1.23 -18.57
CA LEU A 31 20.49 0.12 -18.06
C LEU A 31 20.85 0.11 -16.57
N LEU A 32 20.11 -0.69 -15.78
CA LEU A 32 20.39 -0.84 -14.35
C LEU A 32 21.68 -1.62 -14.08
N VAL A 33 22.01 -2.66 -14.88
CA VAL A 33 23.29 -3.39 -14.78
C VAL A 33 24.46 -2.46 -14.99
N ASP A 34 24.41 -1.62 -16.02
CA ASP A 34 25.45 -0.65 -16.31
C ASP A 34 25.61 0.39 -15.19
N LEU A 35 24.49 0.86 -14.64
CA LEU A 35 24.48 1.77 -13.50
C LEU A 35 25.12 1.13 -12.26
N VAL A 36 24.69 -0.08 -11.91
CA VAL A 36 25.17 -0.83 -10.74
C VAL A 36 26.67 -1.05 -10.84
N LYS A 37 27.19 -1.48 -12.01
CA LYS A 37 28.63 -1.72 -12.23
C LYS A 37 29.50 -0.46 -12.14
N LYS A 38 28.94 0.71 -12.46
CA LYS A 38 29.60 2.02 -12.38
C LYS A 38 29.52 2.65 -11.00
N THR A 39 28.59 2.23 -10.17
CA THR A 39 28.34 2.82 -8.86
C THR A 39 29.36 2.32 -7.83
N PRO A 40 30.04 3.22 -7.11
CA PRO A 40 30.93 2.82 -6.00
C PRO A 40 30.15 2.01 -4.94
N PRO A 41 30.75 0.95 -4.35
CA PRO A 41 30.09 0.13 -3.33
C PRO A 41 29.50 0.91 -2.15
N GLU A 42 30.13 2.03 -1.77
CA GLU A 42 29.69 2.91 -0.68
C GLU A 42 28.46 3.75 -1.05
N GLU A 43 28.15 3.88 -2.32
CA GLU A 43 27.03 4.69 -2.82
C GLU A 43 25.87 3.85 -3.34
N ILE A 44 26.07 2.54 -3.59
CA ILE A 44 25.07 1.68 -4.24
C ILE A 44 23.77 1.62 -3.45
N ARG A 45 23.84 1.60 -2.12
CA ARG A 45 22.66 1.62 -1.24
C ARG A 45 21.80 2.85 -1.49
N LYS A 46 22.41 4.03 -1.60
CA LYS A 46 21.72 5.29 -1.87
C LYS A 46 21.14 5.32 -3.27
N VAL A 47 21.87 4.83 -4.27
CA VAL A 47 21.38 4.72 -5.65
C VAL A 47 20.16 3.84 -5.73
N VAL A 48 20.14 2.68 -5.05
CA VAL A 48 18.98 1.78 -5.02
C VAL A 48 17.78 2.43 -4.34
N TYR A 49 17.98 3.16 -3.24
CA TYR A 49 16.87 3.89 -2.61
C TYR A 49 16.33 4.99 -3.53
N LEU A 50 17.18 5.75 -4.18
CA LEU A 50 16.76 6.79 -5.12
C LEU A 50 16.03 6.20 -6.34
N LEU A 51 16.44 5.02 -6.85
CA LEU A 51 15.69 4.27 -7.88
C LEU A 51 14.27 3.92 -7.44
N GLN A 52 14.09 3.60 -6.16
CA GLN A 52 12.78 3.31 -5.56
C GLN A 52 11.99 4.59 -5.20
N GLY A 53 12.57 5.78 -5.37
CA GLY A 53 11.98 7.06 -4.96
C GLY A 53 11.93 7.24 -3.44
N LYS A 54 12.86 6.65 -2.70
CA LYS A 54 12.96 6.62 -1.24
C LYS A 54 14.32 7.10 -0.77
N LEU A 55 14.43 7.35 0.55
CA LEU A 55 15.72 7.59 1.23
C LEU A 55 16.09 6.41 2.13
N TYR A 56 15.06 5.71 2.63
CA TYR A 56 15.17 4.63 3.59
C TYR A 56 14.19 3.51 3.23
N PRO A 57 14.38 2.30 3.75
CA PRO A 57 13.34 1.27 3.65
C PRO A 57 12.07 1.71 4.41
N ASP A 58 10.91 1.19 4.00
CA ASP A 58 9.59 1.63 4.50
C ASP A 58 9.46 1.50 6.02
N TYR A 59 10.13 0.53 6.63
CA TYR A 59 10.06 0.29 8.07
C TYR A 59 10.79 1.34 8.94
N GLU A 60 11.67 2.13 8.36
CA GLU A 60 12.31 3.25 9.05
C GLU A 60 11.35 4.42 9.25
N GLY A 61 10.25 4.48 8.48
CA GLY A 61 9.22 5.51 8.60
C GLY A 61 9.69 6.92 8.22
N VAL A 62 10.83 7.04 7.54
CA VAL A 62 11.38 8.33 7.10
C VAL A 62 10.86 8.65 5.70
N GLU A 63 9.95 9.59 5.61
CA GLU A 63 9.40 10.07 4.34
C GLU A 63 10.00 11.43 3.99
N LEU A 64 10.32 11.63 2.70
CA LEU A 64 10.76 12.93 2.22
C LEU A 64 9.65 13.97 2.31
N GLY A 65 8.40 13.56 2.02
CA GLY A 65 7.14 14.19 2.41
C GLY A 65 7.00 15.69 2.13
N LEU A 66 7.61 16.20 1.05
CA LEU A 66 7.41 17.59 0.64
C LEU A 66 6.06 17.73 -0.06
N ALA A 67 5.20 18.61 0.48
CA ALA A 67 3.98 19.00 -0.18
C ALA A 67 4.30 19.71 -1.53
N GLU A 68 3.50 19.43 -2.56
CA GLU A 68 3.66 20.06 -3.89
C GLU A 68 3.78 21.60 -3.81
N LYS A 69 3.06 22.24 -2.89
CA LYS A 69 3.12 23.70 -2.66
C LYS A 69 4.52 24.17 -2.27
N LEU A 70 5.27 23.43 -1.46
CA LEU A 70 6.64 23.81 -1.08
C LEU A 70 7.60 23.72 -2.26
N LEU A 71 7.44 22.70 -3.10
CA LEU A 71 8.20 22.59 -4.34
C LEU A 71 7.86 23.70 -5.32
N ILE A 72 6.58 24.05 -5.48
CA ILE A 72 6.15 25.17 -6.34
C ILE A 72 6.78 26.48 -5.86
N LYS A 73 6.78 26.75 -4.55
CA LYS A 73 7.41 27.94 -3.96
C LYS A 73 8.91 27.97 -4.25
N ALA A 74 9.62 26.86 -4.02
CA ALA A 74 11.05 26.77 -4.32
C ALA A 74 11.34 26.97 -5.82
N ALA A 75 10.56 26.35 -6.70
CA ALA A 75 10.72 26.48 -8.14
C ALA A 75 10.42 27.92 -8.64
N ALA A 76 9.43 28.59 -8.05
CA ALA A 76 9.11 29.98 -8.36
C ALA A 76 10.27 30.91 -8.01
N GLU A 77 10.87 30.74 -6.84
CA GLU A 77 12.04 31.51 -6.39
C GLU A 77 13.25 31.27 -7.30
N VAL A 78 13.55 29.99 -7.60
CA VAL A 78 14.66 29.64 -8.50
C VAL A 78 14.47 30.24 -9.90
N ALA A 79 13.25 30.26 -10.42
CA ALA A 79 12.94 30.76 -11.76
C ALA A 79 12.69 32.28 -11.83
N GLY A 80 12.64 32.99 -10.70
CA GLY A 80 12.26 34.41 -10.64
C GLY A 80 10.81 34.65 -11.11
N ARG A 81 9.88 33.73 -10.80
CA ARG A 81 8.48 33.78 -11.22
C ARG A 81 7.53 33.71 -10.02
N THR A 82 6.27 34.06 -10.22
CA THR A 82 5.25 33.91 -9.17
C THR A 82 4.82 32.45 -9.02
N GLU A 83 4.43 32.03 -7.80
CA GLU A 83 3.89 30.69 -7.53
C GLU A 83 2.69 30.37 -8.43
N ARG A 84 1.78 31.35 -8.63
CA ARG A 84 0.62 31.22 -9.51
C ARG A 84 1.00 30.90 -10.97
N ALA A 85 2.09 31.49 -11.47
CA ALA A 85 2.58 31.21 -12.82
C ALA A 85 3.13 29.76 -12.92
N VAL A 86 3.85 29.30 -11.89
CA VAL A 86 4.36 27.91 -11.82
C VAL A 86 3.22 26.91 -11.68
N GLU A 87 2.20 27.19 -10.87
CA GLU A 87 0.98 26.37 -10.78
C GLU A 87 0.25 26.28 -12.13
N GLY A 88 0.17 27.39 -12.87
CA GLY A 88 -0.42 27.41 -14.20
C GLY A 88 0.35 26.53 -15.19
N ASP A 89 1.68 26.55 -15.15
CA ASP A 89 2.52 25.69 -15.97
C ASP A 89 2.42 24.22 -15.54
N TYR A 90 2.33 23.94 -14.24
CA TYR A 90 2.09 22.58 -13.70
C TYR A 90 0.74 22.01 -14.15
N LYS A 91 -0.32 22.80 -14.12
CA LYS A 91 -1.65 22.36 -14.62
C LYS A 91 -1.62 21.97 -16.10
N LYS A 92 -0.79 22.64 -16.91
CA LYS A 92 -0.62 22.30 -18.33
C LYS A 92 0.19 21.03 -18.56
N THR A 93 1.26 20.84 -17.78
CA THR A 93 2.16 19.68 -17.95
C THR A 93 1.67 18.42 -17.25
N GLY A 94 0.88 18.54 -16.18
CA GLY A 94 0.47 17.43 -15.31
C GLY A 94 1.61 16.80 -14.50
N ASP A 95 2.85 17.33 -14.62
CA ASP A 95 4.05 16.84 -13.96
C ASP A 95 4.95 17.96 -13.46
N LEU A 96 5.15 18.04 -12.14
CA LEU A 96 6.02 19.04 -11.51
C LEU A 96 7.48 18.88 -11.94
N GLY A 97 7.95 17.66 -12.17
CA GLY A 97 9.31 17.43 -12.65
C GLY A 97 9.57 18.10 -13.99
N SER A 98 8.72 17.84 -14.98
CA SER A 98 8.82 18.48 -16.30
C SER A 98 8.56 19.98 -16.25
N THR A 99 7.76 20.45 -15.31
CA THR A 99 7.57 21.90 -15.08
C THR A 99 8.86 22.55 -14.60
N VAL A 100 9.49 21.97 -13.56
CA VAL A 100 10.74 22.50 -12.98
C VAL A 100 11.89 22.42 -13.98
N GLU A 101 12.00 21.35 -14.76
CA GLU A 101 12.96 21.20 -15.86
C GLU A 101 12.92 22.39 -16.82
N LYS A 102 11.71 22.72 -17.33
CA LYS A 102 11.50 23.85 -18.26
C LYS A 102 11.81 25.20 -17.60
N LEU A 103 11.51 25.36 -16.33
CA LEU A 103 11.79 26.58 -15.58
C LEU A 103 13.30 26.78 -15.39
N VAL A 104 14.02 25.74 -15.01
CA VAL A 104 15.48 25.77 -14.84
C VAL A 104 16.18 26.00 -16.19
N GLN A 105 15.68 25.43 -17.28
CA GLN A 105 16.19 25.66 -18.63
C GLN A 105 16.05 27.11 -19.08
N LYS A 106 14.95 27.80 -18.69
CA LYS A 106 14.67 29.19 -19.03
C LYS A 106 15.21 30.19 -18.00
N LYS A 107 15.97 29.76 -17.04
CA LYS A 107 16.45 30.59 -15.93
C LYS A 107 17.18 31.82 -16.41
N ALA A 108 16.68 33.01 -16.03
CA ALA A 108 17.21 34.32 -16.45
C ALA A 108 18.57 34.65 -15.81
N GLN A 109 18.90 34.07 -14.66
CA GLN A 109 20.19 34.28 -14.00
C GLN A 109 21.03 32.98 -14.00
N MET A 110 22.19 33.00 -14.63
CA MET A 110 23.20 31.96 -14.47
C MET A 110 23.88 32.17 -13.13
N THR A 111 23.79 31.16 -12.25
CA THR A 111 24.52 31.15 -10.99
C THR A 111 26.02 31.05 -11.30
N LEU A 112 26.80 32.05 -10.91
CA LEU A 112 28.26 32.01 -11.00
C LEU A 112 28.76 30.84 -10.13
N GLY A 113 29.43 29.84 -10.77
CA GLY A 113 30.04 28.72 -10.08
C GLY A 113 29.07 27.57 -9.72
N LYS A 114 28.31 27.03 -10.68
CA LYS A 114 27.52 25.80 -10.50
C LYS A 114 28.37 24.67 -9.95
N ARG A 115 27.98 24.08 -8.83
CA ARG A 115 28.63 22.88 -8.29
C ARG A 115 28.06 21.65 -8.98
N SER A 116 28.94 20.73 -9.41
CA SER A 116 28.47 19.45 -9.92
C SER A 116 27.81 18.65 -8.80
N LEU A 117 26.54 18.28 -8.98
CA LEU A 117 25.81 17.48 -8.00
C LEU A 117 26.30 16.03 -8.06
N THR A 118 26.57 15.46 -6.88
CA THR A 118 26.81 14.03 -6.72
C THR A 118 25.57 13.36 -6.11
N VAL A 119 25.47 12.03 -6.26
CA VAL A 119 24.43 11.24 -5.57
C VAL A 119 24.47 11.50 -4.07
N ASN A 120 25.65 11.56 -3.46
CA ASN A 120 25.81 11.86 -2.04
C ASN A 120 25.29 13.24 -1.65
N THR A 121 25.53 14.27 -2.49
CA THR A 121 25.03 15.63 -2.23
C THR A 121 23.50 15.68 -2.27
N VAL A 122 22.89 15.10 -3.30
CA VAL A 122 21.43 15.08 -3.44
C VAL A 122 20.79 14.25 -2.33
N TYR A 123 21.28 13.03 -2.10
CA TYR A 123 20.79 12.16 -1.04
C TYR A 123 20.91 12.81 0.34
N GLY A 124 22.08 13.35 0.69
CA GLY A 124 22.31 13.99 1.98
C GLY A 124 21.50 15.27 2.19
N THR A 125 21.14 15.98 1.12
CA THR A 125 20.25 17.15 1.21
C THR A 125 18.82 16.70 1.43
N PHE A 126 18.35 15.67 0.73
CA PHE A 126 17.04 15.09 0.97
C PHE A 126 16.90 14.50 2.38
N ASP A 127 17.97 13.88 2.89
CA ASP A 127 18.02 13.38 4.27
C ASP A 127 17.81 14.51 5.29
N LYS A 128 18.53 15.62 5.13
CA LYS A 128 18.33 16.83 5.96
C LYS A 128 16.90 17.37 5.87
N ILE A 129 16.30 17.34 4.67
CA ILE A 129 14.91 17.77 4.46
C ILE A 129 13.94 16.84 5.20
N ALA A 130 14.14 15.52 5.10
CA ALA A 130 13.27 14.52 5.73
C ALA A 130 13.28 14.64 7.27
N HIS A 131 14.44 14.91 7.86
CA HIS A 131 14.59 15.04 9.33
C HIS A 131 14.32 16.45 9.88
N ALA A 132 14.13 17.46 9.03
CA ALA A 132 13.82 18.80 9.50
C ALA A 132 12.42 18.85 10.14
N SER A 133 12.35 19.23 11.42
CA SER A 133 11.12 19.29 12.22
C SER A 133 11.14 20.52 13.16
N GLY A 134 9.98 20.90 13.70
CA GLY A 134 9.84 22.04 14.60
C GLY A 134 9.70 23.38 13.90
N GLY A 135 9.79 24.48 14.68
CA GLY A 135 9.69 25.86 14.18
C GLY A 135 10.77 26.19 13.15
N GLY A 136 10.40 26.84 12.03
CA GLY A 136 11.33 27.18 10.96
C GLY A 136 11.73 26.04 10.00
N SER A 137 11.22 24.82 10.23
CA SER A 137 11.55 23.65 9.39
C SER A 137 11.07 23.80 7.95
N VAL A 138 9.95 24.49 7.74
CA VAL A 138 9.39 24.73 6.39
C VAL A 138 10.34 25.60 5.56
N GLU A 139 10.81 26.72 6.13
CA GLU A 139 11.76 27.62 5.47
C GLU A 139 13.09 26.93 5.21
N MET A 140 13.57 26.11 6.15
CA MET A 140 14.78 25.32 5.97
C MET A 140 14.63 24.33 4.81
N LYS A 141 13.52 23.60 4.72
CA LYS A 141 13.23 22.67 3.62
C LYS A 141 13.23 23.37 2.27
N ILE A 142 12.58 24.53 2.18
CA ILE A 142 12.52 25.35 0.96
C ILE A 142 13.93 25.81 0.56
N ARG A 143 14.74 26.36 1.50
CA ARG A 143 16.12 26.82 1.19
C ARG A 143 17.02 25.68 0.69
N LEU A 144 16.94 24.50 1.32
CA LEU A 144 17.69 23.32 0.91
C LEU A 144 17.31 22.88 -0.50
N LEU A 145 16.02 22.92 -0.83
CA LEU A 145 15.52 22.58 -2.16
C LEU A 145 15.94 23.61 -3.22
N ILE A 146 15.86 24.90 -2.90
CA ILE A 146 16.35 25.99 -3.75
C ILE A 146 17.85 25.82 -4.04
N SER A 147 18.64 25.48 -3.03
CA SER A 147 20.08 25.23 -3.20
C SER A 147 20.33 24.11 -4.21
N LEU A 148 19.64 22.96 -4.08
CA LEU A 148 19.75 21.87 -5.04
C LEU A 148 19.33 22.29 -6.46
N LEU A 149 18.19 22.96 -6.60
CA LEU A 149 17.67 23.37 -7.92
C LEU A 149 18.55 24.45 -8.58
N ASN A 150 19.25 25.26 -7.81
CA ASN A 150 20.20 26.25 -8.34
C ASN A 150 21.45 25.60 -8.96
N ASP A 151 21.96 24.54 -8.34
CA ASP A 151 23.12 23.80 -8.85
C ASP A 151 22.75 22.78 -9.93
N ALA A 152 21.48 22.36 -10.00
CA ALA A 152 21.02 21.34 -10.93
C ALA A 152 21.03 21.78 -12.41
N SER A 153 21.38 20.86 -13.30
CA SER A 153 20.99 20.95 -14.72
C SER A 153 19.48 20.75 -14.88
N PRO A 154 18.87 21.09 -16.03
CA PRO A 154 17.43 20.89 -16.26
C PRO A 154 16.98 19.46 -15.99
N LEU A 155 17.73 18.46 -16.48
CA LEU A 155 17.42 17.04 -16.28
C LEU A 155 17.52 16.62 -14.81
N GLU A 156 18.55 17.05 -14.10
CA GLU A 156 18.67 16.80 -12.66
C GLU A 156 17.53 17.42 -11.88
N ALA A 157 17.14 18.66 -12.22
CA ALA A 157 16.03 19.37 -11.59
C ALA A 157 14.68 18.67 -11.78
N LYS A 158 14.43 18.05 -12.95
CA LYS A 158 13.27 17.19 -13.22
C LYS A 158 13.14 16.08 -12.19
N TYR A 159 14.22 15.32 -11.97
CA TYR A 159 14.20 14.16 -11.08
C TYR A 159 14.29 14.55 -9.61
N ILE A 160 15.03 15.59 -9.25
CA ILE A 160 15.00 16.17 -7.89
C ILE A 160 13.57 16.57 -7.52
N ALA A 161 12.85 17.26 -8.42
CA ALA A 161 11.47 17.67 -8.19
C ALA A 161 10.53 16.46 -7.99
N ARG A 162 10.63 15.44 -8.84
CA ARG A 162 9.81 14.23 -8.74
C ARG A 162 10.07 13.44 -7.47
N MET A 163 11.34 13.32 -7.07
CA MET A 163 11.73 12.68 -5.80
C MET A 163 11.19 13.46 -4.62
N ALA A 164 11.33 14.78 -4.61
CA ALA A 164 10.87 15.64 -3.54
C ALA A 164 9.37 15.47 -3.20
N VAL A 165 8.53 15.22 -4.21
CA VAL A 165 7.09 15.00 -4.03
C VAL A 165 6.68 13.52 -4.04
N GLY A 166 7.64 12.59 -3.97
CA GLY A 166 7.38 11.14 -3.96
C GLY A 166 6.77 10.60 -5.26
N LYS A 167 7.06 11.21 -6.41
CA LYS A 167 6.44 10.87 -7.71
C LYS A 167 7.48 10.57 -8.79
N LEU A 168 8.46 9.71 -8.48
CA LEU A 168 9.55 9.42 -9.42
C LEU A 168 9.11 8.75 -10.73
N ARG A 169 8.05 7.96 -10.76
CA ARG A 169 7.38 7.40 -11.96
C ARG A 169 8.27 6.63 -12.95
N LEU A 170 9.34 6.00 -12.52
CA LEU A 170 10.22 5.23 -13.41
C LEU A 170 9.62 3.90 -13.87
N GLY A 171 8.62 3.37 -13.17
CA GLY A 171 8.07 2.05 -13.47
C GLY A 171 9.00 0.87 -13.17
N VAL A 172 10.11 1.12 -12.47
CA VAL A 172 11.06 0.08 -12.06
C VAL A 172 10.52 -0.64 -10.83
N ALA A 173 10.22 -1.93 -10.98
CA ALA A 173 9.86 -2.78 -9.86
C ALA A 173 11.11 -3.31 -9.15
N ASP A 174 10.99 -3.64 -7.83
CA ASP A 174 12.06 -4.24 -7.02
C ASP A 174 12.69 -5.45 -7.71
N MET A 175 11.85 -6.26 -8.37
CA MET A 175 12.30 -7.45 -9.12
C MET A 175 13.22 -7.12 -10.31
N THR A 176 13.06 -5.96 -10.93
CA THR A 176 13.95 -5.51 -12.01
C THR A 176 15.32 -5.08 -11.47
N VAL A 177 15.33 -4.46 -10.29
CA VAL A 177 16.59 -4.14 -9.59
C VAL A 177 17.31 -5.41 -9.16
N LEU A 178 16.59 -6.40 -8.61
CA LEU A 178 17.15 -7.70 -8.25
C LEU A 178 17.72 -8.45 -9.48
N ASP A 179 17.03 -8.43 -10.62
CA ASP A 179 17.55 -8.99 -11.88
C ASP A 179 18.86 -8.29 -12.29
N ALA A 180 18.94 -6.97 -12.14
CA ALA A 180 20.14 -6.21 -12.46
C ALA A 180 21.31 -6.52 -11.51
N LEU A 181 21.06 -6.63 -10.20
CA LEU A 181 22.06 -7.05 -9.22
C LEU A 181 22.56 -8.47 -9.48
N ALA A 182 21.66 -9.40 -9.85
CA ALA A 182 22.01 -10.77 -10.20
C ALA A 182 22.97 -10.82 -11.40
N VAL A 183 22.64 -10.10 -12.47
CA VAL A 183 23.50 -10.02 -13.66
C VAL A 183 24.82 -9.29 -13.37
N ALA A 184 24.77 -8.19 -12.59
CA ALA A 184 25.97 -7.38 -12.31
C ALA A 184 27.02 -8.13 -11.46
N TYR A 185 26.58 -8.88 -10.46
CA TYR A 185 27.45 -9.54 -9.48
C TYR A 185 27.50 -11.08 -9.61
N GLY A 186 26.53 -11.68 -10.29
CA GLY A 186 26.47 -13.13 -10.50
C GLY A 186 26.70 -13.59 -11.94
N GLY A 187 26.74 -12.64 -12.89
CA GLY A 187 26.93 -12.91 -14.30
C GLY A 187 25.63 -13.14 -15.09
N ASP A 188 24.64 -13.72 -14.49
CA ASP A 188 23.31 -13.96 -15.11
C ASP A 188 22.17 -13.94 -14.08
N LYS A 189 20.95 -14.17 -14.55
CA LYS A 189 19.73 -14.13 -13.72
C LYS A 189 19.57 -15.33 -12.77
N THR A 190 20.36 -16.40 -12.92
CA THR A 190 20.27 -17.57 -12.02
C THR A 190 20.72 -17.20 -10.59
N ALA A 191 21.56 -16.18 -10.47
CA ALA A 191 22.00 -15.61 -9.20
C ALA A 191 20.92 -14.80 -8.45
N ARG A 192 19.70 -14.65 -9.00
CA ARG A 192 18.63 -13.86 -8.40
C ARG A 192 18.08 -14.46 -7.12
N GLU A 193 17.94 -15.77 -7.04
CA GLU A 193 17.28 -16.45 -5.91
C GLU A 193 17.87 -16.07 -4.54
N PRO A 194 19.19 -16.15 -4.29
CA PRO A 194 19.77 -15.73 -3.01
C PRO A 194 19.60 -14.23 -2.73
N LEU A 195 19.65 -13.37 -3.75
CA LEU A 195 19.41 -11.92 -3.62
C LEU A 195 17.94 -11.63 -3.24
N GLU A 196 16.99 -12.31 -3.88
CA GLU A 196 15.57 -12.18 -3.59
C GLU A 196 15.26 -12.68 -2.17
N ARG A 197 15.86 -13.81 -1.75
CA ARG A 197 15.75 -14.29 -0.38
C ARG A 197 16.29 -13.27 0.63
N ALA A 198 17.49 -12.72 0.43
CA ALA A 198 18.07 -11.70 1.31
C ALA A 198 17.15 -10.46 1.40
N TYR A 199 16.61 -10.01 0.27
CA TYR A 199 15.66 -8.91 0.23
C TYR A 199 14.35 -9.22 0.98
N ASN A 200 13.80 -10.41 0.78
CA ASN A 200 12.57 -10.82 1.45
C ASN A 200 12.73 -10.96 2.97
N LEU A 201 13.93 -11.33 3.43
CA LEU A 201 14.25 -11.45 4.86
C LEU A 201 14.58 -10.12 5.55
N SER A 202 14.90 -9.06 4.80
CA SER A 202 15.31 -7.77 5.37
C SER A 202 14.39 -6.60 4.99
N SER A 203 13.59 -6.76 3.94
CA SER A 203 12.80 -5.68 3.32
C SER A 203 13.62 -4.44 2.95
N ASP A 204 14.93 -4.61 2.74
CA ASP A 204 15.92 -3.55 2.48
C ASP A 204 16.76 -3.88 1.25
N LEU A 205 16.27 -3.46 0.07
CA LEU A 205 16.95 -3.71 -1.20
C LEU A 205 18.29 -2.97 -1.31
N GLY A 206 18.40 -1.79 -0.69
CA GLY A 206 19.65 -1.03 -0.65
C GLY A 206 20.74 -1.74 0.15
N SER A 207 20.41 -2.34 1.30
CA SER A 207 21.32 -3.13 2.11
C SER A 207 21.77 -4.39 1.35
N VAL A 208 20.86 -5.07 0.66
CA VAL A 208 21.21 -6.23 -0.18
C VAL A 208 22.16 -5.83 -1.30
N ALA A 209 21.91 -4.71 -1.99
CA ALA A 209 22.81 -4.22 -3.02
C ALA A 209 24.20 -3.87 -2.48
N GLU A 210 24.27 -3.28 -1.28
CA GLU A 210 25.53 -2.94 -0.62
C GLU A 210 26.36 -4.20 -0.28
N VAL A 211 25.74 -5.23 0.28
CA VAL A 211 26.40 -6.52 0.57
C VAL A 211 26.86 -7.18 -0.73
N ALA A 212 26.02 -7.18 -1.77
CA ALA A 212 26.39 -7.73 -3.07
C ALA A 212 27.59 -6.99 -3.70
N ALA A 213 27.67 -5.66 -3.56
CA ALA A 213 28.75 -4.85 -4.09
C ALA A 213 30.07 -5.03 -3.33
N LYS A 214 30.02 -5.19 -2.00
CA LYS A 214 31.19 -5.29 -1.13
C LYS A 214 31.71 -6.72 -1.01
N GLU A 215 30.84 -7.70 -0.92
CA GLU A 215 31.14 -9.09 -0.57
C GLU A 215 30.74 -10.10 -1.65
N GLY A 216 30.14 -9.64 -2.75
CA GLY A 216 29.65 -10.51 -3.82
C GLY A 216 28.51 -11.44 -3.37
N LEU A 217 28.26 -12.48 -4.15
CA LEU A 217 27.20 -13.46 -3.86
C LEU A 217 27.50 -14.29 -2.60
N GLU A 218 28.75 -14.45 -2.21
CA GLU A 218 29.11 -15.14 -0.97
C GLU A 218 28.62 -14.38 0.28
N GLY A 219 28.73 -13.04 0.27
CA GLY A 219 28.12 -12.21 1.30
C GLY A 219 26.59 -12.36 1.35
N ILE A 220 25.94 -12.42 0.19
CA ILE A 220 24.51 -12.63 0.07
C ILE A 220 24.06 -14.00 0.60
N ARG A 221 24.81 -15.08 0.33
CA ARG A 221 24.49 -16.42 0.90
C ARG A 221 24.60 -16.46 2.41
N ARG A 222 25.44 -15.63 3.00
CA ARG A 222 25.60 -15.49 4.46
C ARG A 222 24.64 -14.47 5.08
N PHE A 223 23.78 -13.84 4.27
CA PHE A 223 22.84 -12.82 4.73
C PHE A 223 21.88 -13.41 5.76
N LYS A 224 21.80 -12.82 6.95
CA LYS A 224 20.97 -13.29 8.05
C LYS A 224 19.84 -12.29 8.32
N MET A 225 18.66 -12.84 8.66
CA MET A 225 17.60 -11.99 9.21
C MET A 225 18.02 -11.46 10.59
N SER A 226 17.46 -10.32 10.94
CA SER A 226 17.71 -9.68 12.23
C SER A 226 16.43 -9.05 12.78
N VAL A 227 16.29 -9.09 14.09
CA VAL A 227 15.18 -8.38 14.77
C VAL A 227 15.30 -6.88 14.48
N GLY A 228 14.17 -6.22 14.25
CA GLY A 228 14.09 -4.80 13.85
C GLY A 228 14.06 -4.56 12.34
N ARG A 229 14.34 -5.58 11.52
CA ARG A 229 14.18 -5.54 10.06
C ARG A 229 13.04 -6.47 9.66
N PRO A 230 11.88 -5.96 9.24
CA PRO A 230 10.73 -6.80 8.97
C PRO A 230 10.94 -7.69 7.75
N ILE A 231 10.43 -8.90 7.86
CA ILE A 231 10.41 -9.91 6.80
C ILE A 231 9.21 -9.61 5.91
N ARG A 232 9.38 -9.70 4.59
CA ARG A 232 8.25 -9.53 3.66
C ARG A 232 7.22 -10.64 3.90
N PRO A 233 5.93 -10.29 4.13
CA PRO A 233 4.95 -11.27 4.53
C PRO A 233 4.66 -12.27 3.41
N MET A 234 4.53 -13.55 3.78
CA MET A 234 3.98 -14.57 2.91
C MET A 234 2.50 -14.30 2.65
N LEU A 235 2.04 -14.51 1.42
CA LEU A 235 0.70 -14.22 0.96
C LEU A 235 -0.06 -15.49 0.61
N CYS A 236 -1.39 -15.45 0.82
CA CYS A 236 -2.28 -16.55 0.48
C CYS A 236 -2.71 -16.50 -0.99
N GLU A 237 -2.78 -17.67 -1.64
CA GLU A 237 -3.62 -17.88 -2.81
C GLU A 237 -5.09 -18.00 -2.41
N ARG A 238 -5.98 -18.15 -3.39
CA ARG A 238 -7.42 -18.28 -3.13
C ARG A 238 -8.04 -19.40 -3.97
N LEU A 239 -8.95 -20.14 -3.37
CA LEU A 239 -9.84 -21.07 -4.05
C LEU A 239 -11.27 -20.88 -3.51
N PRO A 240 -12.29 -21.17 -4.33
CA PRO A 240 -13.68 -20.85 -3.99
C PRO A 240 -14.34 -21.91 -3.11
N ASP A 241 -13.87 -23.16 -3.09
CA ASP A 241 -14.55 -24.28 -2.46
C ASP A 241 -13.60 -25.15 -1.62
N ALA A 242 -14.18 -25.87 -0.65
CA ALA A 242 -13.45 -26.69 0.31
C ALA A 242 -12.77 -27.90 -0.31
N ALA A 243 -13.38 -28.53 -1.33
CA ALA A 243 -12.83 -29.73 -1.97
C ALA A 243 -11.55 -29.40 -2.74
N SER A 244 -11.57 -28.37 -3.59
CA SER A 244 -10.40 -27.87 -4.33
C SER A 244 -9.27 -27.43 -3.39
N ILE A 245 -9.61 -26.82 -2.24
CA ILE A 245 -8.61 -26.42 -1.24
C ILE A 245 -7.90 -27.64 -0.67
N LEU A 246 -8.64 -28.65 -0.21
CA LEU A 246 -8.04 -29.85 0.36
C LEU A 246 -7.26 -30.67 -0.67
N GLU A 247 -7.76 -30.79 -1.90
CA GLU A 247 -7.02 -31.41 -3.00
C GLU A 247 -5.65 -30.71 -3.19
N LYS A 248 -5.65 -29.39 -3.24
CA LYS A 248 -4.41 -28.60 -3.40
C LYS A 248 -3.47 -28.74 -2.20
N MET A 249 -3.99 -29.00 -1.01
CA MET A 249 -3.23 -29.28 0.22
C MET A 249 -2.71 -30.71 0.31
N GLY A 250 -3.01 -31.59 -0.65
CA GLY A 250 -2.64 -33.00 -0.61
C GLY A 250 -3.57 -33.84 0.29
N GLY A 251 -4.83 -33.45 0.40
CA GLY A 251 -5.88 -34.15 1.15
C GLY A 251 -5.97 -33.79 2.64
N VAL A 252 -5.02 -33.01 3.18
CA VAL A 252 -5.01 -32.57 4.58
C VAL A 252 -4.40 -31.17 4.73
N GLY A 253 -5.00 -30.34 5.57
CA GLY A 253 -4.51 -28.99 5.84
C GLY A 253 -4.80 -28.52 7.25
N ALA A 254 -4.06 -27.51 7.70
CA ALA A 254 -4.33 -26.80 8.94
C ALA A 254 -5.22 -25.58 8.63
N ALA A 255 -6.50 -25.66 9.01
CA ALA A 255 -7.44 -24.55 8.87
C ALA A 255 -7.32 -23.62 10.09
N GLU A 256 -7.06 -22.37 9.85
CA GLU A 256 -7.00 -21.29 10.84
C GLU A 256 -8.06 -20.23 10.55
N TYR A 257 -8.57 -19.58 11.59
CA TYR A 257 -9.46 -18.44 11.41
C TYR A 257 -8.76 -17.32 10.67
N LYS A 258 -9.42 -16.82 9.63
CA LYS A 258 -8.98 -15.61 8.94
C LYS A 258 -9.61 -14.40 9.61
N TYR A 259 -8.92 -13.90 10.60
CA TYR A 259 -9.35 -12.73 11.34
C TYR A 259 -9.51 -11.49 10.44
N ASP A 260 -10.49 -10.65 10.71
CA ASP A 260 -10.69 -9.35 10.05
C ASP A 260 -10.01 -8.24 10.85
N GLY A 261 -8.69 -8.19 10.78
CA GLY A 261 -7.87 -7.33 11.60
C GLY A 261 -6.70 -6.69 10.88
N LEU A 262 -5.75 -6.23 11.65
CA LEU A 262 -4.49 -5.67 11.20
C LEU A 262 -3.37 -6.70 11.34
N ARG A 263 -2.83 -7.20 10.22
CA ARG A 263 -1.68 -8.11 10.26
C ARG A 263 -0.49 -7.43 10.91
N LEU A 264 0.06 -8.12 11.91
CA LEU A 264 1.23 -7.73 12.66
C LEU A 264 2.40 -8.67 12.38
N GLN A 265 3.59 -8.09 12.27
CA GLN A 265 4.82 -8.82 12.51
C GLN A 265 5.45 -8.27 13.78
N VAL A 266 5.67 -9.16 14.75
CA VAL A 266 6.13 -8.84 16.09
C VAL A 266 7.63 -9.14 16.18
N HIS A 267 8.43 -8.14 16.46
CA HIS A 267 9.86 -8.26 16.67
C HIS A 267 10.18 -7.99 18.14
N LEU A 268 10.69 -9.00 18.84
CA LEU A 268 11.10 -8.90 20.25
C LEU A 268 12.61 -9.08 20.35
N SER A 269 13.30 -8.11 20.97
CA SER A 269 14.73 -8.20 21.31
C SER A 269 15.05 -7.31 22.50
N ALA A 270 15.95 -7.76 23.38
CA ALA A 270 16.38 -7.03 24.56
C ALA A 270 15.21 -6.47 25.41
N GLY A 271 14.11 -7.19 25.47
CA GLY A 271 12.91 -6.82 26.20
C GLY A 271 12.11 -5.66 25.57
N LYS A 272 12.41 -5.26 24.34
CA LYS A 272 11.63 -4.32 23.54
C LYS A 272 10.84 -5.04 22.46
N VAL A 273 9.62 -4.57 22.18
CA VAL A 273 8.78 -5.08 21.11
C VAL A 273 8.61 -3.97 20.07
N HIS A 274 8.85 -4.31 18.81
CA HIS A 274 8.48 -3.50 17.66
C HIS A 274 7.41 -4.22 16.84
N LEU A 275 6.42 -3.47 16.38
CA LEU A 275 5.29 -3.96 15.60
C LEU A 275 5.36 -3.40 14.19
N PHE A 276 5.30 -4.28 13.20
CA PHE A 276 5.28 -3.86 11.80
C PHE A 276 3.97 -4.29 11.12
N SER A 277 3.40 -3.37 10.34
CA SER A 277 2.19 -3.65 9.55
C SER A 277 2.50 -4.54 8.34
N ARG A 278 1.44 -5.01 7.65
CA ARG A 278 1.55 -5.71 6.36
C ARG A 278 2.34 -4.91 5.30
N ARG A 279 2.38 -3.58 5.42
CA ARG A 279 3.14 -2.68 4.54
C ARG A 279 4.54 -2.40 5.04
N LEU A 280 4.97 -3.12 6.07
CA LEU A 280 6.28 -2.99 6.71
C LEU A 280 6.48 -1.66 7.46
N GLU A 281 5.41 -0.90 7.72
CA GLU A 281 5.46 0.33 8.50
C GLU A 281 5.61 -0.01 9.98
N ASN A 282 6.49 0.67 10.69
CA ASN A 282 6.55 0.56 12.14
C ASN A 282 5.32 1.24 12.78
N ILE A 283 4.50 0.45 13.45
CA ILE A 283 3.24 0.88 14.06
C ILE A 283 3.25 0.74 15.60
N THR A 284 4.41 0.54 16.19
CA THR A 284 4.56 0.28 17.63
C THR A 284 3.88 1.35 18.48
N ASP A 285 4.09 2.63 18.16
CA ASP A 285 3.52 3.75 18.90
C ASP A 285 1.99 3.85 18.79
N GLN A 286 1.39 3.22 17.77
CA GLN A 286 -0.07 3.21 17.58
C GLN A 286 -0.74 2.09 18.39
N PHE A 287 0.03 1.09 18.85
CA PHE A 287 -0.44 -0.09 19.57
C PHE A 287 0.44 -0.38 20.81
N PRO A 288 0.64 0.60 21.73
CA PRO A 288 1.52 0.44 22.89
C PRO A 288 1.04 -0.63 23.87
N ASP A 289 -0.27 -0.80 24.01
CA ASP A 289 -0.92 -1.83 24.80
C ASP A 289 -0.57 -3.24 24.30
N ILE A 290 -0.68 -3.47 22.99
CA ILE A 290 -0.32 -4.76 22.37
C ILE A 290 1.18 -5.02 22.49
N ALA A 291 2.04 -4.03 22.25
CA ALA A 291 3.48 -4.18 22.42
C ALA A 291 3.84 -4.61 23.87
N GLN A 292 3.19 -3.99 24.87
CA GLN A 292 3.39 -4.35 26.28
C GLN A 292 2.88 -5.75 26.60
N ASN A 293 1.69 -6.14 26.10
CA ASN A 293 1.11 -7.45 26.36
C ASN A 293 1.91 -8.57 25.65
N LEU A 294 2.36 -8.36 24.42
CA LEU A 294 3.23 -9.29 23.71
C LEU A 294 4.56 -9.51 24.42
N ARG A 295 5.14 -8.45 24.98
CA ARG A 295 6.36 -8.58 25.79
C ARG A 295 6.18 -9.49 27.01
N LYS A 296 5.02 -9.43 27.66
CA LYS A 296 4.70 -10.28 28.83
C LYS A 296 4.36 -11.72 28.42
N SER A 297 3.77 -11.88 27.23
CA SER A 297 3.30 -13.17 26.73
C SER A 297 4.36 -13.98 25.99
N ILE A 298 5.46 -13.37 25.52
CA ILE A 298 6.55 -14.05 24.80
C ILE A 298 7.81 -14.01 25.66
N ASP A 299 8.16 -15.17 26.24
CA ASP A 299 9.26 -15.31 27.20
C ASP A 299 10.52 -15.89 26.53
N VAL A 300 11.16 -15.07 25.68
CA VAL A 300 12.42 -15.41 24.98
C VAL A 300 13.31 -14.18 24.84
N LYS A 301 14.59 -14.38 24.50
CA LYS A 301 15.52 -13.26 24.28
C LYS A 301 15.21 -12.52 22.98
N GLU A 302 14.98 -13.26 21.90
CA GLU A 302 14.72 -12.70 20.57
C GLU A 302 13.68 -13.56 19.84
N ALA A 303 12.71 -12.91 19.21
CA ALA A 303 11.72 -13.56 18.36
C ALA A 303 11.23 -12.65 17.23
N ILE A 304 10.86 -13.27 16.10
CA ILE A 304 10.00 -12.66 15.09
C ILE A 304 8.79 -13.58 14.91
N ALA A 305 7.62 -13.09 15.27
CA ALA A 305 6.35 -13.80 15.13
C ALA A 305 5.40 -13.02 14.22
N GLU A 306 4.43 -13.74 13.66
CA GLU A 306 3.34 -13.12 12.90
C GLU A 306 1.98 -13.40 13.54
N GLY A 307 1.10 -12.43 13.45
CA GLY A 307 -0.25 -12.49 13.98
C GLY A 307 -1.20 -11.53 13.30
N GLU A 308 -2.43 -11.52 13.77
CA GLU A 308 -3.45 -10.55 13.40
C GLU A 308 -3.92 -9.84 14.68
N CYS A 309 -4.00 -8.51 14.66
CA CYS A 309 -4.55 -7.71 15.73
C CYS A 309 -5.99 -7.35 15.40
N VAL A 310 -6.93 -7.73 16.27
CA VAL A 310 -8.37 -7.59 16.05
C VAL A 310 -8.96 -6.72 17.16
N ALA A 311 -9.88 -5.82 16.80
CA ALA A 311 -10.67 -5.10 17.78
C ALA A 311 -11.72 -6.05 18.39
N VAL A 312 -11.94 -5.94 19.70
CA VAL A 312 -12.85 -6.81 20.46
C VAL A 312 -13.82 -5.94 21.25
N ASP A 313 -15.09 -6.32 21.29
CA ASP A 313 -16.07 -5.70 22.17
C ASP A 313 -15.81 -6.14 23.62
N GLN A 314 -15.59 -5.19 24.52
CA GLN A 314 -15.30 -5.48 25.93
C GLN A 314 -16.45 -6.14 26.69
N ASN A 315 -17.70 -5.91 26.26
CA ASN A 315 -18.88 -6.40 26.96
C ASN A 315 -19.25 -7.82 26.52
N THR A 316 -19.09 -8.12 25.21
CA THR A 316 -19.48 -9.41 24.63
C THR A 316 -18.31 -10.33 24.35
N GLY A 317 -17.10 -9.78 24.18
CA GLY A 317 -15.93 -10.53 23.72
C GLY A 317 -15.92 -10.77 22.20
N ASP A 318 -16.91 -10.23 21.47
CA ASP A 318 -17.06 -10.44 20.04
C ASP A 318 -15.98 -9.71 19.25
N MET A 319 -15.52 -10.32 18.19
CA MET A 319 -14.57 -9.71 17.26
C MET A 319 -15.27 -8.67 16.40
N LEU A 320 -14.67 -7.48 16.29
CA LEU A 320 -15.21 -6.36 15.53
C LEU A 320 -14.50 -6.25 14.17
N PRO A 321 -15.19 -5.72 13.13
CA PRO A 321 -14.63 -5.59 11.78
C PRO A 321 -13.38 -4.70 11.74
N PHE A 322 -12.53 -4.90 10.73
CA PHE A 322 -11.29 -4.12 10.48
C PHE A 322 -11.50 -2.60 10.54
N GLN A 323 -12.66 -2.10 10.12
CA GLN A 323 -12.98 -0.67 10.14
C GLN A 323 -12.85 -0.06 11.54
N VAL A 324 -13.10 -0.85 12.59
CA VAL A 324 -12.99 -0.39 13.98
C VAL A 324 -11.51 -0.21 14.35
N ILE A 325 -10.67 -1.24 14.14
CA ILE A 325 -9.25 -1.16 14.45
C ILE A 325 -8.51 -0.14 13.55
N SER A 326 -8.99 0.05 12.31
CA SER A 326 -8.40 1.02 11.38
C SER A 326 -8.45 2.46 11.91
N GLN A 327 -9.35 2.78 12.85
CA GLN A 327 -9.45 4.08 13.49
C GLN A 327 -8.25 4.37 14.42
N ARG A 328 -7.51 3.34 14.86
CA ARG A 328 -6.26 3.50 15.63
C ARG A 328 -5.08 3.84 14.72
N ARG A 329 -5.14 3.44 13.44
CA ARG A 329 -4.05 3.60 12.49
C ARG A 329 -3.82 5.06 12.11
N GLY A 330 -2.55 5.49 12.07
CA GLY A 330 -2.14 6.84 11.66
C GLY A 330 -2.40 7.93 12.68
N ARG A 331 -2.96 7.62 13.86
CA ARG A 331 -3.11 8.60 14.94
C ARG A 331 -1.78 8.85 15.64
N LYS A 332 -1.47 10.13 15.84
CA LYS A 332 -0.29 10.60 16.58
C LYS A 332 -0.63 11.20 17.94
N TYR A 333 -1.91 11.51 18.19
CA TYR A 333 -2.40 12.19 19.38
C TYR A 333 -3.56 11.40 20.00
N GLU A 334 -3.80 11.60 21.32
CA GLU A 334 -4.87 10.96 22.11
C GLU A 334 -4.82 9.41 22.12
N LEU A 335 -3.62 8.83 22.01
CA LEU A 335 -3.44 7.38 21.91
C LEU A 335 -4.05 6.62 23.10
N SER A 336 -3.88 7.14 24.34
CA SER A 336 -4.42 6.50 25.55
C SER A 336 -5.94 6.36 25.48
N ARG A 337 -6.64 7.42 25.10
CA ARG A 337 -8.11 7.43 24.98
C ARG A 337 -8.60 6.45 23.91
N VAL A 338 -7.92 6.40 22.78
CA VAL A 338 -8.29 5.50 21.69
C VAL A 338 -8.00 4.04 22.04
N THR A 339 -6.93 3.79 22.79
CA THR A 339 -6.60 2.43 23.31
C THR A 339 -7.71 1.92 24.23
N GLU A 340 -8.25 2.74 25.11
CA GLU A 340 -9.38 2.39 25.98
C GLU A 340 -10.69 2.18 25.20
N GLN A 341 -10.94 2.99 24.17
CA GLN A 341 -12.18 2.94 23.39
C GLN A 341 -12.25 1.77 22.41
N ILE A 342 -11.10 1.28 21.94
CA ILE A 342 -11.00 0.21 20.95
C ILE A 342 -10.02 -0.83 21.49
N PRO A 343 -10.43 -1.67 22.45
CA PRO A 343 -9.59 -2.75 22.94
C PRO A 343 -9.30 -3.75 21.82
N VAL A 344 -8.10 -4.32 21.85
CA VAL A 344 -7.62 -5.22 20.81
C VAL A 344 -6.93 -6.44 21.38
N THR A 345 -7.00 -7.55 20.64
CA THR A 345 -6.32 -8.81 20.95
C THR A 345 -5.45 -9.22 19.76
N ALA A 346 -4.22 -9.66 20.03
CA ALA A 346 -3.31 -10.20 19.04
C ALA A 346 -3.43 -11.73 18.97
N PHE A 347 -3.74 -12.27 17.79
CA PHE A 347 -3.80 -13.71 17.51
C PHE A 347 -2.56 -14.11 16.72
N LEU A 348 -1.62 -14.80 17.37
CA LEU A 348 -0.35 -15.23 16.76
C LEU A 348 -0.53 -16.55 16.01
N PHE A 349 -0.01 -16.62 14.78
CA PHE A 349 -0.21 -17.79 13.90
C PHE A 349 1.08 -18.37 13.30
N ASP A 350 2.23 -17.69 13.37
CA ASP A 350 3.52 -18.22 12.89
C ASP A 350 4.70 -17.65 13.69
N LEU A 351 5.83 -18.38 13.70
CA LEU A 351 7.09 -17.99 14.30
C LEU A 351 8.21 -18.14 13.27
N LEU A 352 8.88 -17.04 12.95
CA LEU A 352 9.84 -16.98 11.84
C LEU A 352 11.30 -16.98 12.30
N TYR A 353 11.55 -16.50 13.52
CA TYR A 353 12.88 -16.41 14.11
C TYR A 353 12.82 -16.61 15.62
N LEU A 354 13.79 -17.32 16.16
CA LEU A 354 13.88 -17.59 17.60
C LEU A 354 15.35 -17.68 18.04
N ASN A 355 15.80 -16.76 18.90
CA ASN A 355 17.10 -16.78 19.57
C ASN A 355 18.28 -17.10 18.64
N GLY A 356 18.43 -16.38 17.54
CA GLY A 356 19.51 -16.58 16.56
C GLY A 356 19.22 -17.58 15.45
N ARG A 357 18.08 -18.29 15.49
CA ARG A 357 17.72 -19.33 14.51
C ARG A 357 16.68 -18.83 13.52
N ASP A 358 16.99 -18.96 12.23
CA ASP A 358 16.01 -18.80 11.14
C ASP A 358 15.07 -20.02 11.10
N LEU A 359 13.78 -19.82 11.36
CA LEU A 359 12.78 -20.86 11.32
C LEU A 359 12.04 -20.90 9.98
N THR A 360 12.25 -19.95 9.08
CA THR A 360 11.51 -19.89 7.81
C THR A 360 11.71 -21.10 6.92
N LEU A 361 12.83 -21.82 7.10
CA LEU A 361 13.16 -23.04 6.36
C LEU A 361 12.53 -24.31 6.98
N LEU A 362 11.98 -24.22 8.17
CA LEU A 362 11.28 -25.35 8.81
C LEU A 362 9.87 -25.50 8.24
N PRO A 363 9.33 -26.74 8.22
CA PRO A 363 7.92 -26.97 7.93
C PRO A 363 7.00 -26.20 8.87
N TYR A 364 5.81 -25.81 8.37
CA TYR A 364 4.84 -25.05 9.18
C TYR A 364 4.46 -25.73 10.51
N PRO A 365 4.22 -27.07 10.60
CA PRO A 365 3.94 -27.72 11.87
C PRO A 365 5.03 -27.53 12.93
N ASP A 366 6.31 -27.54 12.51
CA ASP A 366 7.43 -27.35 13.43
C ASP A 366 7.52 -25.90 13.92
N ARG A 367 7.28 -24.92 13.04
CA ARG A 367 7.19 -23.51 13.44
C ARG A 367 6.04 -23.27 14.39
N ARG A 368 4.87 -23.89 14.13
CA ARG A 368 3.71 -23.80 15.01
C ARG A 368 3.98 -24.43 16.38
N LYS A 369 4.62 -25.57 16.43
CA LYS A 369 5.03 -26.22 17.69
C LYS A 369 5.94 -25.31 18.51
N GLN A 370 6.90 -24.65 17.88
CA GLN A 370 7.77 -23.69 18.57
C GLN A 370 7.00 -22.46 19.06
N LEU A 371 6.07 -21.93 18.24
CA LEU A 371 5.20 -20.84 18.67
C LEU A 371 4.40 -21.19 19.92
N LEU A 372 3.80 -22.39 19.96
CA LEU A 372 3.08 -22.92 21.13
C LEU A 372 3.97 -22.99 22.37
N GLY A 373 5.26 -23.31 22.20
CA GLY A 373 6.22 -23.43 23.30
C GLY A 373 6.71 -22.08 23.88
N VAL A 374 6.59 -20.99 23.14
CA VAL A 374 7.14 -19.68 23.57
C VAL A 374 6.07 -18.65 23.92
N VAL A 375 4.82 -18.85 23.50
CA VAL A 375 3.71 -17.92 23.78
C VAL A 375 2.92 -18.40 24.98
N LYS A 376 2.79 -17.53 25.98
CA LYS A 376 1.88 -17.69 27.12
C LYS A 376 0.62 -16.87 26.84
N PRO A 377 -0.53 -17.50 26.52
CA PRO A 377 -1.77 -16.79 26.24
C PRO A 377 -2.20 -15.88 27.40
N SER A 378 -2.81 -14.76 27.09
CA SER A 378 -3.40 -13.80 28.03
C SER A 378 -4.69 -13.23 27.43
N GLU A 379 -5.37 -12.36 28.14
CA GLU A 379 -6.59 -11.69 27.66
C GLU A 379 -6.39 -10.97 26.30
N HIS A 380 -5.21 -10.37 26.09
CA HIS A 380 -4.92 -9.56 24.89
C HIS A 380 -3.92 -10.22 23.92
N VAL A 381 -3.45 -11.42 24.23
CA VAL A 381 -2.56 -12.19 23.34
C VAL A 381 -3.00 -13.64 23.35
N SER A 382 -3.32 -14.15 22.19
CA SER A 382 -3.75 -15.54 21.99
C SER A 382 -3.05 -16.17 20.79
N LEU A 383 -3.22 -17.46 20.64
CA LEU A 383 -2.82 -18.19 19.44
C LEU A 383 -4.00 -18.25 18.48
N ALA A 384 -3.75 -18.16 17.19
CA ALA A 384 -4.81 -18.36 16.20
C ALA A 384 -5.44 -19.74 16.35
N ASN A 385 -6.79 -19.80 16.27
CA ASN A 385 -7.51 -21.07 16.25
C ASN A 385 -7.05 -21.92 15.07
N GLN A 386 -6.74 -23.18 15.32
CA GLN A 386 -6.27 -24.11 14.31
C GLN A 386 -6.93 -25.48 14.46
N THR A 387 -7.40 -26.01 13.34
CA THR A 387 -7.94 -27.39 13.26
C THR A 387 -7.32 -28.09 12.06
N ILE A 388 -6.82 -29.32 12.25
CA ILE A 388 -6.38 -30.17 11.15
C ILE A 388 -7.60 -30.81 10.49
N VAL A 389 -7.75 -30.58 9.17
CA VAL A 389 -8.93 -31.00 8.41
C VAL A 389 -8.53 -31.88 7.24
N LYS A 390 -9.30 -32.95 7.01
CA LYS A 390 -9.18 -33.90 5.90
C LYS A 390 -10.47 -34.01 5.09
N ASP A 391 -11.56 -33.52 5.62
CA ASP A 391 -12.91 -33.63 5.04
C ASP A 391 -13.42 -32.27 4.59
N PRO A 392 -13.92 -32.13 3.34
CA PRO A 392 -14.45 -30.87 2.82
C PRO A 392 -15.66 -30.36 3.63
N GLY A 393 -16.58 -31.25 4.07
CA GLY A 393 -17.74 -30.85 4.86
C GLY A 393 -17.34 -30.29 6.22
N LYS A 394 -16.29 -30.86 6.86
CA LYS A 394 -15.74 -30.31 8.11
C LYS A 394 -15.07 -28.94 7.88
N LEU A 395 -14.43 -28.74 6.71
CA LEU A 395 -13.84 -27.44 6.37
C LEU A 395 -14.93 -26.37 6.14
N GLU A 396 -16.06 -26.75 5.53
CA GLU A 396 -17.23 -25.87 5.38
C GLU A 396 -17.84 -25.51 6.73
N GLN A 397 -18.02 -26.49 7.62
CA GLN A 397 -18.51 -26.24 8.98
C GLN A 397 -17.60 -25.26 9.73
N LEU A 398 -16.27 -25.44 9.68
CA LEU A 398 -15.32 -24.52 10.30
C LEU A 398 -15.37 -23.11 9.68
N MET A 399 -15.68 -23.02 8.38
CA MET A 399 -15.89 -21.75 7.71
C MET A 399 -17.08 -20.99 8.31
N GLU A 400 -18.21 -21.70 8.56
CA GLU A 400 -19.40 -21.12 9.19
C GLU A 400 -19.10 -20.71 10.64
N GLU A 401 -18.40 -21.55 11.41
CA GLU A 401 -17.95 -21.24 12.77
C GLU A 401 -17.06 -19.98 12.81
N ALA A 402 -16.11 -19.85 11.88
CA ALA A 402 -15.24 -18.69 11.79
C ALA A 402 -16.00 -17.40 11.45
N VAL A 403 -16.96 -17.48 10.54
CA VAL A 403 -17.83 -16.35 10.17
C VAL A 403 -18.72 -15.93 11.34
N ALA A 404 -19.32 -16.89 12.05
CA ALA A 404 -20.11 -16.65 13.26
C ALA A 404 -19.30 -15.96 14.36
N ALA A 405 -17.98 -16.28 14.46
CA ALA A 405 -17.07 -15.62 15.38
C ALA A 405 -16.60 -14.22 14.92
N GLY A 406 -17.12 -13.69 13.81
CA GLY A 406 -16.73 -12.36 13.29
C GLY A 406 -15.50 -12.35 12.36
N CYS A 407 -15.02 -13.50 11.90
CA CYS A 407 -13.88 -13.62 10.99
C CYS A 407 -14.30 -13.49 9.51
N GLU A 408 -13.33 -13.19 8.62
CA GLU A 408 -13.58 -13.17 7.17
C GLU A 408 -13.77 -14.58 6.56
N GLY A 409 -13.41 -15.63 7.27
CA GLY A 409 -13.38 -17.01 6.83
C GLY A 409 -12.18 -17.77 7.38
N LEU A 410 -11.52 -18.56 6.53
CA LEU A 410 -10.38 -19.41 6.91
C LEU A 410 -9.12 -19.12 6.07
N VAL A 411 -7.97 -19.44 6.64
CA VAL A 411 -6.71 -19.68 5.93
C VAL A 411 -6.34 -21.13 6.14
N VAL A 412 -6.29 -21.92 5.07
CA VAL A 412 -5.85 -23.30 5.10
C VAL A 412 -4.37 -23.36 4.73
N LYS A 413 -3.55 -23.92 5.61
CA LYS A 413 -2.10 -24.00 5.48
C LYS A 413 -1.66 -25.44 5.20
N ASN A 414 -0.73 -25.59 4.26
CA ASN A 414 -0.09 -26.87 3.98
C ASN A 414 0.74 -27.31 5.20
N ILE A 415 0.71 -28.63 5.50
CA ILE A 415 1.41 -29.23 6.65
C ILE A 415 2.45 -30.27 6.24
N SER A 416 2.79 -30.35 4.94
CA SER A 416 3.85 -31.23 4.45
C SER A 416 5.24 -30.74 4.90
N GLU A 417 6.25 -31.59 4.72
CA GLU A 417 7.66 -31.24 4.97
C GLU A 417 8.15 -30.05 4.14
N GLN A 418 7.53 -29.77 2.98
CA GLN A 418 7.86 -28.63 2.13
C GLN A 418 7.14 -27.34 2.52
N SER A 419 6.34 -27.33 3.57
CA SER A 419 5.54 -26.17 4.00
C SER A 419 6.36 -25.08 4.68
N THR A 420 7.47 -24.68 4.03
CA THR A 420 8.35 -23.60 4.48
C THR A 420 7.67 -22.22 4.40
N TYR A 421 8.21 -21.24 5.10
CA TYR A 421 7.72 -19.86 5.01
C TYR A 421 8.34 -19.16 3.80
N GLN A 422 7.54 -18.91 2.77
CA GLN A 422 7.96 -18.27 1.53
C GLN A 422 7.82 -16.75 1.65
N ALA A 423 8.81 -16.11 2.25
CA ALA A 423 8.83 -14.66 2.47
C ALA A 423 8.64 -13.89 1.15
N GLY A 424 7.72 -12.91 1.14
CA GLY A 424 7.43 -12.07 -0.01
C GLY A 424 6.67 -12.75 -1.15
N ALA A 425 6.50 -14.07 -1.11
CA ALA A 425 5.85 -14.83 -2.17
C ALA A 425 4.37 -15.04 -1.92
N ARG A 426 3.64 -15.18 -3.03
CA ARG A 426 2.28 -15.71 -3.06
C ARG A 426 2.35 -17.13 -3.60
N GLY A 427 1.80 -18.09 -2.87
CA GLY A 427 1.87 -19.49 -3.27
C GLY A 427 0.77 -20.33 -2.64
N TRP A 428 0.70 -21.60 -3.06
CA TRP A 428 -0.33 -22.55 -2.71
C TRP A 428 -0.15 -23.18 -1.32
N LEU A 429 0.93 -22.85 -0.61
CA LEU A 429 1.14 -23.35 0.76
C LEU A 429 0.16 -22.73 1.76
N TRP A 430 -0.40 -21.56 1.44
CA TRP A 430 -1.47 -20.89 2.19
C TRP A 430 -2.61 -20.52 1.24
N ILE A 431 -3.80 -21.03 1.50
CA ILE A 431 -5.00 -20.76 0.72
C ILE A 431 -6.06 -20.10 1.60
N LYS A 432 -6.54 -18.93 1.19
CA LYS A 432 -7.67 -18.29 1.85
C LYS A 432 -9.00 -18.80 1.30
N TYR A 433 -9.88 -19.16 2.22
CA TYR A 433 -11.27 -19.51 1.98
C TYR A 433 -12.14 -18.47 2.65
N LYS A 434 -12.85 -17.66 1.83
CA LYS A 434 -13.64 -16.52 2.31
C LYS A 434 -15.10 -16.70 1.98
N ARG A 435 -15.95 -16.17 2.85
CA ARG A 435 -17.40 -16.13 2.64
C ARG A 435 -17.80 -15.46 1.31
N SER A 436 -17.14 -14.36 0.93
CA SER A 436 -17.39 -13.63 -0.32
C SER A 436 -17.21 -14.46 -1.60
N TYR A 437 -16.66 -15.69 -1.50
CA TYR A 437 -16.55 -16.61 -2.62
C TYR A 437 -17.73 -17.58 -2.75
N LYS A 438 -18.55 -17.75 -1.69
CA LYS A 438 -19.86 -18.43 -1.75
C LYS A 438 -20.99 -17.48 -2.16
N SER A 439 -20.84 -16.19 -1.88
CA SER A 439 -21.81 -15.15 -2.26
C SER A 439 -21.07 -13.94 -2.86
N GLU A 440 -20.68 -14.02 -4.14
CA GLU A 440 -20.59 -12.77 -4.90
C GLU A 440 -21.98 -12.14 -4.82
N MET A 441 -22.05 -10.87 -4.41
CA MET A 441 -23.28 -10.11 -4.62
C MET A 441 -23.58 -10.23 -6.11
N GLN A 442 -24.60 -11.01 -6.46
CA GLN A 442 -25.00 -11.21 -7.86
C GLN A 442 -25.67 -9.94 -8.42
N ASP A 443 -26.06 -9.05 -7.52
CA ASP A 443 -26.73 -7.81 -7.85
C ASP A 443 -25.71 -6.73 -8.25
N THR A 444 -25.99 -6.06 -9.36
CA THR A 444 -25.29 -4.85 -9.81
C THR A 444 -26.09 -3.61 -9.43
N PHE A 445 -25.40 -2.47 -9.37
CA PHE A 445 -26.00 -1.16 -9.10
C PHE A 445 -25.99 -0.32 -10.36
N ASP A 446 -27.11 0.27 -10.70
CA ASP A 446 -27.20 1.29 -11.71
C ASP A 446 -26.95 2.65 -11.05
N LEU A 447 -25.79 3.26 -11.30
CA LEU A 447 -25.36 4.48 -10.61
C LEU A 447 -25.12 5.63 -11.60
N VAL A 448 -25.26 6.85 -11.08
CA VAL A 448 -25.09 8.09 -11.85
C VAL A 448 -23.73 8.72 -11.56
N PRO A 449 -22.91 9.03 -12.58
CA PRO A 449 -21.70 9.83 -12.40
C PRO A 449 -22.08 11.29 -12.15
N VAL A 450 -21.79 11.79 -10.96
CA VAL A 450 -22.10 13.18 -10.54
C VAL A 450 -20.86 14.06 -10.50
N GLY A 451 -19.68 13.46 -10.58
CA GLY A 451 -18.41 14.16 -10.63
C GLY A 451 -17.27 13.24 -11.03
N ALA A 452 -16.08 13.81 -11.19
CA ALA A 452 -14.87 13.08 -11.48
C ALA A 452 -13.66 13.67 -10.78
N PHE A 453 -12.66 12.82 -10.56
CA PHE A 453 -11.35 13.18 -10.07
C PHE A 453 -10.34 13.12 -11.22
N ALA A 454 -9.48 14.13 -11.31
CA ALA A 454 -8.47 14.22 -12.36
C ALA A 454 -7.55 13.00 -12.33
N GLY A 455 -7.29 12.44 -13.50
CA GLY A 455 -6.37 11.32 -13.67
C GLY A 455 -4.93 11.73 -13.38
N ARG A 456 -4.17 10.77 -12.80
CA ARG A 456 -2.74 10.92 -12.49
C ARG A 456 -1.94 9.85 -13.23
N GLY A 457 -0.70 10.14 -13.54
CA GLY A 457 0.17 9.21 -14.25
C GLY A 457 -0.34 8.89 -15.65
N ARG A 458 -0.56 7.62 -15.97
CA ARG A 458 -1.06 7.16 -17.27
C ARG A 458 -2.44 7.70 -17.63
N ARG A 459 -3.21 8.17 -16.63
CA ARG A 459 -4.54 8.77 -16.82
C ARG A 459 -4.52 10.30 -16.79
N ALA A 460 -3.33 10.94 -16.82
CA ALA A 460 -3.21 12.40 -16.91
C ALA A 460 -3.92 12.90 -18.16
N GLY A 461 -4.70 13.98 -18.03
CA GLY A 461 -5.52 14.52 -19.12
C GLY A 461 -6.88 13.83 -19.33
N SER A 462 -7.21 12.81 -18.52
CA SER A 462 -8.51 12.15 -18.48
C SER A 462 -9.02 12.06 -17.03
N TYR A 463 -10.12 11.34 -16.81
CA TYR A 463 -10.66 11.10 -15.49
C TYR A 463 -9.98 9.87 -14.83
N GLY A 464 -9.49 10.04 -13.60
CA GLY A 464 -8.86 8.98 -12.81
C GLY A 464 -9.88 8.09 -12.12
N ALA A 465 -10.97 8.69 -11.63
CA ALA A 465 -12.11 8.01 -11.03
C ALA A 465 -13.37 8.87 -11.18
N LEU A 466 -14.52 8.23 -11.27
CA LEU A 466 -15.83 8.88 -11.26
C LEU A 466 -16.39 8.87 -9.83
N LEU A 467 -17.02 9.96 -9.41
CA LEU A 467 -17.83 10.02 -8.21
C LEU A 467 -19.25 9.58 -8.58
N MET A 468 -19.68 8.46 -8.02
CA MET A 468 -20.95 7.83 -8.35
C MET A 468 -22.00 8.09 -7.27
N ALA A 469 -23.26 8.22 -7.66
CA ALA A 469 -24.36 8.45 -6.76
C ALA A 469 -25.55 7.53 -7.04
N ALA A 470 -26.30 7.21 -5.98
CA ALA A 470 -27.62 6.62 -6.02
C ALA A 470 -28.69 7.73 -5.96
N TYR A 471 -29.88 7.47 -6.45
CA TYR A 471 -30.96 8.44 -6.45
C TYR A 471 -31.81 8.36 -5.17
N ASN A 472 -32.08 9.48 -4.54
CA ASN A 472 -33.02 9.59 -3.43
C ASN A 472 -34.31 10.27 -3.90
N ALA A 473 -35.32 9.46 -4.22
CA ALA A 473 -36.60 9.93 -4.71
C ALA A 473 -37.38 10.82 -3.71
N LYS A 474 -37.16 10.66 -2.39
CA LYS A 474 -37.84 11.47 -1.36
C LYS A 474 -37.30 12.90 -1.30
N GLN A 475 -36.04 13.11 -1.63
CA GLN A 475 -35.39 14.41 -1.58
C GLN A 475 -35.10 14.97 -2.97
N ASP A 476 -35.43 14.25 -4.04
CA ASP A 476 -35.06 14.54 -5.42
C ASP A 476 -33.55 14.86 -5.53
N ALA A 477 -32.71 14.01 -4.96
CA ALA A 477 -31.27 14.23 -4.85
C ALA A 477 -30.45 12.98 -5.21
N PHE A 478 -29.25 13.20 -5.72
CA PHE A 478 -28.26 12.17 -5.99
C PHE A 478 -27.26 12.12 -4.85
N GLU A 479 -27.25 11.01 -4.12
CA GLU A 479 -26.44 10.79 -2.93
C GLU A 479 -25.20 9.94 -3.26
N THR A 480 -23.99 10.46 -2.97
CA THR A 480 -22.76 9.76 -3.32
C THR A 480 -22.61 8.43 -2.60
N ILE A 481 -22.11 7.41 -3.32
CA ILE A 481 -22.01 6.03 -2.80
C ILE A 481 -20.63 5.39 -3.03
N CYS A 482 -19.90 5.74 -4.08
CA CYS A 482 -18.54 5.22 -4.30
C CYS A 482 -17.70 6.12 -5.22
N LYS A 483 -16.38 5.87 -5.21
CA LYS A 483 -15.45 6.33 -6.24
C LYS A 483 -15.15 5.16 -7.17
N LEU A 484 -15.54 5.27 -8.42
CA LEU A 484 -15.38 4.23 -9.42
C LEU A 484 -14.14 4.50 -10.27
N GLY A 485 -13.07 3.74 -10.03
CA GLY A 485 -11.79 3.85 -10.76
C GLY A 485 -11.35 2.54 -11.41
N SER A 486 -12.09 1.44 -11.22
CA SER A 486 -11.75 0.11 -11.71
C SER A 486 -12.83 -0.47 -12.62
N GLY A 487 -12.45 -1.48 -13.41
CA GLY A 487 -13.34 -2.14 -14.38
C GLY A 487 -13.34 -1.47 -15.76
N PHE A 488 -12.71 -0.32 -15.93
CA PHE A 488 -12.56 0.34 -17.21
C PHE A 488 -11.39 -0.24 -18.01
N THR A 489 -11.61 -0.51 -19.27
CA THR A 489 -10.53 -0.78 -20.24
C THR A 489 -9.82 0.51 -20.63
N ASP A 490 -8.66 0.42 -21.28
CA ASP A 490 -7.95 1.61 -21.79
C ASP A 490 -8.81 2.39 -22.81
N ILE A 491 -9.65 1.68 -23.58
CA ILE A 491 -10.60 2.27 -24.54
C ILE A 491 -11.69 3.05 -23.78
N ASP A 492 -12.24 2.46 -22.72
CA ASP A 492 -13.24 3.15 -21.88
C ASP A 492 -12.66 4.42 -21.30
N LEU A 493 -11.45 4.34 -20.70
CA LEU A 493 -10.78 5.49 -20.08
C LEU A 493 -10.51 6.62 -21.09
N ALA A 494 -10.11 6.28 -22.31
CA ALA A 494 -9.89 7.26 -23.37
C ALA A 494 -11.20 7.92 -23.83
N SER A 495 -12.33 7.20 -23.72
CA SER A 495 -13.65 7.68 -24.14
C SER A 495 -14.37 8.51 -23.07
N LEU A 496 -14.00 8.35 -21.78
CA LEU A 496 -14.68 9.01 -20.65
C LEU A 496 -14.84 10.53 -20.82
N PRO A 497 -13.80 11.32 -21.19
CA PRO A 497 -13.98 12.76 -21.39
C PRO A 497 -15.00 13.06 -22.49
N ARG A 498 -14.89 12.38 -23.63
CA ARG A 498 -15.83 12.58 -24.76
C ARG A 498 -17.27 12.26 -24.38
N THR A 499 -17.46 11.28 -23.49
CA THR A 499 -18.80 10.84 -23.06
C THR A 499 -19.38 11.76 -21.99
N LEU A 500 -18.56 12.23 -21.05
CA LEU A 500 -19.00 12.95 -19.85
C LEU A 500 -18.91 14.49 -19.97
N ASP A 501 -17.98 15.04 -20.76
CA ASP A 501 -17.81 16.50 -20.90
C ASP A 501 -19.06 17.24 -21.39
N PRO A 502 -19.96 16.65 -22.24
CA PRO A 502 -21.23 17.30 -22.59
C PRO A 502 -22.12 17.61 -21.38
N TYR A 503 -21.94 16.87 -20.27
CA TYR A 503 -22.71 17.02 -19.03
C TYR A 503 -21.95 17.80 -17.94
N ARG A 504 -20.81 18.37 -18.28
CA ARG A 504 -19.96 19.09 -17.33
C ARG A 504 -20.66 20.35 -16.81
N SER A 505 -20.59 20.54 -15.49
CA SER A 505 -21.10 21.70 -14.78
C SER A 505 -19.93 22.51 -14.18
N ALA A 506 -20.08 23.84 -14.14
CA ALA A 506 -19.10 24.73 -13.52
C ALA A 506 -19.00 24.54 -12.00
N HIS A 507 -20.09 24.10 -11.38
CA HIS A 507 -20.21 23.87 -9.94
C HIS A 507 -21.04 22.61 -9.67
N ARG A 508 -20.94 22.11 -8.43
CA ARG A 508 -21.82 21.03 -7.94
C ARG A 508 -23.28 21.45 -8.11
N THR A 509 -24.06 20.64 -8.80
CA THR A 509 -25.49 20.90 -8.97
C THR A 509 -26.24 20.77 -7.64
N PRO A 510 -27.32 21.55 -7.38
CA PRO A 510 -28.07 21.49 -6.13
C PRO A 510 -28.65 20.10 -5.81
N ARG A 511 -28.92 19.30 -6.85
CA ARG A 511 -29.43 17.92 -6.71
C ARG A 511 -28.35 16.91 -6.30
N VAL A 512 -27.07 17.29 -6.23
CA VAL A 512 -25.98 16.38 -5.83
C VAL A 512 -25.63 16.60 -4.36
N ASN A 513 -25.89 15.60 -3.54
CA ASN A 513 -25.49 15.56 -2.15
C ASN A 513 -24.13 14.85 -2.01
N SER A 514 -23.10 15.58 -1.65
CA SER A 514 -21.74 15.07 -1.49
C SER A 514 -21.00 15.80 -0.36
N LEU A 515 -20.28 15.05 0.45
CA LEU A 515 -19.31 15.59 1.43
C LEU A 515 -17.92 15.72 0.84
N MET A 516 -17.70 15.21 -0.37
CA MET A 516 -16.43 15.27 -1.07
C MET A 516 -16.49 16.34 -2.16
N GLU A 517 -15.36 17.02 -2.38
CA GLU A 517 -15.18 17.91 -3.52
C GLU A 517 -14.57 17.11 -4.68
N ALA A 518 -15.22 17.17 -5.84
CA ALA A 518 -14.73 16.61 -7.09
C ALA A 518 -13.96 17.66 -7.90
N ASP A 519 -12.99 17.23 -8.71
CA ASP A 519 -12.24 18.15 -9.60
C ASP A 519 -13.12 18.65 -10.76
N VAL A 520 -14.10 17.84 -11.15
CA VAL A 520 -15.10 18.15 -12.17
C VAL A 520 -16.46 17.68 -11.69
N TRP A 521 -17.49 18.50 -11.89
CA TRP A 521 -18.87 18.16 -11.60
C TRP A 521 -19.64 17.89 -12.89
N PHE A 522 -20.63 17.00 -12.81
CA PHE A 522 -21.54 16.68 -13.89
C PHE A 522 -22.99 16.94 -13.49
N THR A 523 -23.79 17.37 -14.45
CA THR A 523 -25.25 17.29 -14.32
C THR A 523 -25.64 15.83 -14.40
N PRO A 524 -26.37 15.29 -13.39
CA PRO A 524 -26.82 13.91 -13.38
C PRO A 524 -27.64 13.58 -14.64
N SER A 525 -27.17 12.66 -15.49
CA SER A 525 -27.81 12.38 -16.79
C SER A 525 -27.55 10.96 -17.28
N LEU A 526 -26.36 10.43 -17.05
CA LEU A 526 -25.97 9.09 -17.53
C LEU A 526 -26.04 8.08 -16.40
N VAL A 527 -26.27 6.81 -16.76
CA VAL A 527 -26.29 5.68 -15.81
C VAL A 527 -25.29 4.62 -16.23
N LEU A 528 -24.50 4.13 -15.27
CA LEU A 528 -23.56 3.03 -15.44
C LEU A 528 -23.92 1.87 -14.53
N GLU A 529 -23.72 0.64 -15.04
CA GLU A 529 -23.80 -0.56 -14.22
C GLU A 529 -22.49 -0.79 -13.47
N VAL A 530 -22.57 -0.92 -12.15
CA VAL A 530 -21.45 -1.08 -11.23
C VAL A 530 -21.63 -2.35 -10.41
N ALA A 531 -20.65 -3.24 -10.43
CA ALA A 531 -20.58 -4.37 -9.51
C ALA A 531 -19.74 -4.00 -8.28
N ALA A 532 -20.09 -4.54 -7.12
CA ALA A 532 -19.36 -4.36 -5.88
C ALA A 532 -19.33 -5.65 -5.06
N ASP A 533 -18.40 -5.77 -4.12
CA ASP A 533 -18.28 -6.97 -3.30
C ASP A 533 -19.20 -6.91 -2.06
N GLU A 534 -19.41 -5.73 -1.49
CA GLU A 534 -20.29 -5.53 -0.32
C GLU A 534 -20.69 -4.05 -0.17
N ILE A 535 -21.73 -3.81 0.64
CA ILE A 535 -22.14 -2.48 1.09
C ILE A 535 -21.61 -2.27 2.51
N THR A 536 -21.00 -1.11 2.78
CA THR A 536 -20.40 -0.78 4.08
C THR A 536 -20.86 0.60 4.57
N LEU A 537 -20.72 0.88 5.87
CA LEU A 537 -20.90 2.23 6.41
C LEU A 537 -19.71 3.12 6.03
N SER A 538 -19.99 4.37 5.70
CA SER A 538 -18.98 5.35 5.30
C SER A 538 -19.25 6.73 5.94
N PRO A 539 -18.22 7.39 6.49
CA PRO A 539 -18.32 8.77 6.95
C PRO A 539 -18.31 9.80 5.81
N LEU A 540 -17.87 9.39 4.60
CA LEU A 540 -17.62 10.28 3.46
C LEU A 540 -18.74 10.27 2.41
N HIS A 541 -19.46 9.15 2.29
CA HIS A 541 -20.55 9.01 1.34
C HIS A 541 -21.89 9.36 1.96
N THR A 542 -22.81 9.84 1.13
CA THR A 542 -24.10 10.40 1.59
C THR A 542 -25.31 9.50 1.32
N CYS A 543 -25.13 8.38 0.60
CA CYS A 543 -26.22 7.43 0.31
C CYS A 543 -26.88 6.93 1.61
N ALA A 544 -28.17 7.14 1.75
CA ALA A 544 -28.96 6.80 2.92
C ALA A 544 -28.34 7.27 4.26
N ARG A 545 -27.71 8.45 4.28
CA ARG A 545 -27.00 8.97 5.44
C ARG A 545 -27.92 9.12 6.65
N GLY A 546 -27.46 8.63 7.80
CA GLY A 546 -28.21 8.64 9.06
C GLY A 546 -29.26 7.55 9.19
N ALA A 547 -29.51 6.73 8.16
CA ALA A 547 -30.54 5.69 8.21
C ALA A 547 -30.14 4.46 9.05
N VAL A 548 -28.84 4.17 9.15
CA VAL A 548 -28.29 3.04 9.93
C VAL A 548 -27.55 3.56 11.16
N ARG A 549 -26.67 4.53 10.95
CA ARG A 549 -25.86 5.15 12.00
C ARG A 549 -25.80 6.65 11.78
N ARG A 550 -25.93 7.42 12.86
CA ARG A 550 -25.79 8.88 12.83
C ARG A 550 -24.47 9.27 12.15
N GLU A 551 -24.52 10.23 11.22
CA GLU A 551 -23.39 10.77 10.47
C GLU A 551 -22.66 9.79 9.52
N SER A 552 -23.20 8.60 9.30
CA SER A 552 -22.67 7.66 8.32
C SER A 552 -23.66 7.42 7.19
N GLY A 553 -23.18 7.39 5.96
CA GLY A 553 -23.89 6.91 4.79
C GLY A 553 -23.47 5.50 4.41
N LEU A 554 -23.99 4.98 3.32
CA LEU A 554 -23.61 3.71 2.74
C LEU A 554 -22.60 3.91 1.61
N ALA A 555 -21.68 2.97 1.45
CA ALA A 555 -20.69 2.95 0.40
C ALA A 555 -20.54 1.53 -0.19
N LEU A 556 -20.20 1.45 -1.47
CA LEU A 556 -19.81 0.21 -2.13
C LEU A 556 -18.33 -0.08 -1.92
N ARG A 557 -18.02 -1.30 -1.53
CA ARG A 557 -16.65 -1.78 -1.39
C ARG A 557 -16.18 -2.47 -2.68
N PHE A 558 -14.97 -2.11 -3.14
CA PHE A 558 -14.36 -2.59 -4.38
C PHE A 558 -15.27 -2.43 -5.62
N PRO A 559 -15.83 -1.23 -5.84
CA PRO A 559 -16.69 -0.99 -6.99
C PRO A 559 -15.91 -1.14 -8.29
N ARG A 560 -16.53 -1.75 -9.31
CA ARG A 560 -15.97 -1.94 -10.64
C ARG A 560 -17.02 -1.74 -11.72
N PHE A 561 -16.64 -1.04 -12.77
CA PHE A 561 -17.49 -0.88 -13.95
C PHE A 561 -17.64 -2.24 -14.65
N THR A 562 -18.88 -2.60 -15.04
CA THR A 562 -19.16 -3.88 -15.71
C THR A 562 -18.99 -3.82 -17.23
N GLY A 563 -18.70 -2.64 -17.79
CA GLY A 563 -18.67 -2.39 -19.23
C GLY A 563 -20.00 -1.87 -19.80
N LYS A 564 -21.03 -1.74 -18.98
CA LYS A 564 -22.38 -1.34 -19.46
C LYS A 564 -22.75 0.09 -19.09
N TRP A 565 -23.00 0.90 -20.10
CA TRP A 565 -23.71 2.16 -20.02
C TRP A 565 -25.21 1.90 -20.21
N ARG A 566 -26.02 2.28 -19.23
CA ARG A 566 -27.47 2.06 -19.21
C ARG A 566 -28.18 3.18 -19.98
N LYS A 567 -28.06 3.10 -21.31
CA LYS A 567 -28.71 4.07 -22.22
C LYS A 567 -30.24 4.01 -22.23
N ASP A 568 -30.77 2.95 -21.66
CA ASP A 568 -32.20 2.67 -21.46
C ASP A 568 -32.78 3.34 -20.23
N LYS A 569 -31.95 4.00 -19.41
CA LYS A 569 -32.37 4.62 -18.12
C LYS A 569 -32.05 6.12 -18.08
N SER A 570 -32.96 6.89 -17.51
CA SER A 570 -32.70 8.24 -17.04
C SER A 570 -31.91 8.20 -15.72
N ALA A 571 -31.39 9.34 -15.28
CA ALA A 571 -30.66 9.42 -14.00
C ALA A 571 -31.56 9.05 -12.80
N GLU A 572 -32.84 9.37 -12.88
CA GLU A 572 -33.85 9.09 -11.86
C GLU A 572 -34.27 7.60 -11.83
N ASP A 573 -33.97 6.83 -12.89
CA ASP A 573 -34.17 5.37 -12.93
C ASP A 573 -32.97 4.59 -12.37
N ALA A 574 -31.98 5.28 -11.83
CA ALA A 574 -30.83 4.67 -11.17
C ALA A 574 -31.25 3.94 -9.87
N SER A 575 -30.39 3.06 -9.38
CA SER A 575 -30.58 2.42 -8.07
C SER A 575 -30.81 3.47 -7.00
N THR A 576 -31.87 3.28 -6.22
CA THR A 576 -32.24 4.26 -5.21
C THR A 576 -31.49 4.05 -3.90
N SER A 577 -31.29 5.13 -3.14
CA SER A 577 -30.72 5.05 -1.79
C SER A 577 -31.52 4.12 -0.87
N GLN A 578 -32.84 3.98 -1.10
CA GLN A 578 -33.69 3.06 -0.36
C GLN A 578 -33.40 1.59 -0.73
N GLU A 579 -33.26 1.27 -2.02
CA GLU A 579 -32.86 -0.07 -2.47
C GLU A 579 -31.50 -0.47 -1.91
N VAL A 580 -30.52 0.43 -1.96
CA VAL A 580 -29.19 0.20 -1.36
C VAL A 580 -29.31 -0.09 0.14
N LEU A 581 -30.15 0.66 0.86
CA LEU A 581 -30.38 0.44 2.29
C LEU A 581 -31.03 -0.93 2.56
N GLU A 582 -31.97 -1.34 1.72
CA GLU A 582 -32.63 -2.64 1.84
C GLU A 582 -31.66 -3.79 1.53
N MET A 583 -30.81 -3.63 0.51
CA MET A 583 -29.75 -4.58 0.20
C MET A 583 -28.74 -4.69 1.35
N TYR A 584 -28.35 -3.57 1.95
CA TYR A 584 -27.50 -3.56 3.14
C TYR A 584 -28.14 -4.30 4.32
N LYS A 585 -29.43 -4.07 4.60
CA LYS A 585 -30.18 -4.78 5.64
C LYS A 585 -30.32 -6.28 5.35
N LYS A 586 -30.53 -6.65 4.08
CA LYS A 586 -30.53 -8.07 3.67
C LYS A 586 -29.16 -8.70 3.85
N GLN A 587 -28.09 -8.00 3.50
CA GLN A 587 -26.72 -8.43 3.74
C GLN A 587 -26.48 -8.68 5.24
N LEU A 588 -26.94 -7.81 6.15
CA LEU A 588 -26.86 -8.00 7.60
C LEU A 588 -27.71 -9.19 8.09
N LYS A 589 -28.96 -9.35 7.60
CA LYS A 589 -29.83 -10.47 7.97
C LYS A 589 -29.32 -11.81 7.47
N GLN A 590 -28.66 -11.86 6.32
CA GLN A 590 -27.96 -13.06 5.87
C GLN A 590 -26.79 -13.39 6.80
N ILE A 591 -26.11 -12.36 7.31
CA ILE A 591 -25.07 -12.49 8.34
C ILE A 591 -25.66 -13.02 9.67
N GLU A 592 -26.81 -12.50 10.09
CA GLU A 592 -27.50 -12.91 11.33
C GLU A 592 -28.25 -14.25 11.21
N ALA A 593 -28.80 -14.60 10.04
CA ALA A 593 -29.50 -15.87 9.83
C ALA A 593 -28.57 -17.05 9.56
N GLU A 594 -27.31 -16.77 9.23
CA GLU A 594 -26.23 -17.74 9.08
C GLU A 594 -25.34 -17.80 10.35
N ALA A 595 -25.61 -16.94 11.37
CA ALA A 595 -25.08 -16.98 12.72
C ALA A 595 -26.03 -17.72 13.66
#